data_7eafc169d43df43e1a95547a21e83547
#
_entry.id   7eafc169d43df43e1a95547a21e83547
#
_cell.length_a   1.000
_cell.length_b   1.000
_cell.length_c   1.000
_cell.angle_alpha   90.00
_cell.angle_beta   90.00
_cell.angle_gamma   90.00
#
_symmetry.space_group_name_H-M   'P 1'
#
loop_
_entity.id
_entity.type
_entity.pdbx_description
1 polymer ?
#
loop_
_entity_poly.entity_id
_entity_poly.type
_entity_poly.pdbx_seq_one_letter_code
_entity_poly.pdbx_strand_id
1 'polypeptide(L)'
;MANVVLVIDMVKGFLEPGHNLYCGDEAREIIPNVLGLLQREQAAGSEILFISDHHAPDDLEFQVFPVHCVKGTEEPNVIPELESFVTTGNVVPKNRYSGFFNTDLAKRLDASKPEKIIVCGVCTDICVLHTTADARNRDYQVEVPTNCVATFDPGAHTWALGHLQKILGAKVV
;
A
#
# COMPACT_ATOMS: atom_id res chain seq x y z
N MET A 1 12.94 -17.15 -8.06
CA MET A 1 12.64 -16.57 -6.73
C MET A 1 11.20 -16.06 -6.79
N ALA A 2 10.46 -16.04 -5.68
CA ALA A 2 9.10 -15.53 -5.66
C ALA A 2 9.08 -13.98 -5.55
N ASN A 3 7.99 -13.35 -5.97
CA ASN A 3 7.78 -11.94 -5.75
C ASN A 3 7.29 -11.67 -4.33
N VAL A 4 7.31 -10.40 -3.90
CA VAL A 4 6.56 -9.91 -2.75
C VAL A 4 5.57 -8.86 -3.24
N VAL A 5 4.31 -8.98 -2.85
CA VAL A 5 3.27 -7.98 -3.11
C VAL A 5 3.07 -7.14 -1.85
N LEU A 6 3.28 -5.82 -1.96
CA LEU A 6 2.97 -4.85 -0.92
C LEU A 6 1.62 -4.23 -1.22
N VAL A 7 0.63 -4.55 -0.39
CA VAL A 7 -0.73 -4.03 -0.47
C VAL A 7 -0.84 -2.84 0.47
N ILE A 8 -0.78 -1.62 -0.10
CA ILE A 8 -0.65 -0.38 0.66
C ILE A 8 -2.04 0.16 1.01
N ASP A 9 -2.32 0.26 2.29
CA ASP A 9 -3.47 0.96 2.87
C ASP A 9 -4.83 0.60 2.25
N MET A 10 -5.00 -0.65 1.82
CA MET A 10 -6.30 -1.18 1.40
C MET A 10 -7.16 -1.49 2.62
N VAL A 11 -7.42 -0.45 3.41
CA VAL A 11 -8.09 -0.53 4.71
C VAL A 11 -9.41 0.24 4.71
N LYS A 12 -10.28 -0.06 5.67
CA LYS A 12 -11.62 0.53 5.78
C LYS A 12 -11.57 2.06 5.85
N GLY A 13 -10.65 2.63 6.63
CA GLY A 13 -10.52 4.08 6.80
C GLY A 13 -10.30 4.87 5.51
N PHE A 14 -9.73 4.24 4.46
CA PHE A 14 -9.50 4.86 3.16
C PHE A 14 -10.50 4.42 2.09
N LEU A 15 -11.10 3.25 2.20
CA LEU A 15 -11.89 2.66 1.12
C LEU A 15 -13.34 2.36 1.48
N GLU A 16 -13.78 2.64 2.71
CA GLU A 16 -15.20 2.58 3.06
C GLU A 16 -15.78 3.99 3.25
N PRO A 17 -16.99 4.26 2.69
CA PRO A 17 -17.64 5.56 2.86
C PRO A 17 -17.91 5.90 4.33
N GLY A 18 -17.84 7.18 4.66
CA GLY A 18 -18.14 7.70 6.00
C GLY A 18 -16.94 7.89 6.90
N HIS A 19 -15.75 7.44 6.52
CA HIS A 19 -14.50 7.71 7.22
C HIS A 19 -13.87 9.04 6.77
N ASN A 20 -13.08 9.66 7.66
CA ASN A 20 -12.52 11.00 7.45
C ASN A 20 -11.61 11.13 6.22
N LEU A 21 -10.89 10.07 5.88
CA LEU A 21 -9.99 10.04 4.71
C LEU A 21 -10.45 9.04 3.64
N TYR A 22 -11.76 8.87 3.50
CA TYR A 22 -12.30 8.09 2.40
C TYR A 22 -11.83 8.65 1.05
N CYS A 23 -11.13 7.83 0.27
CA CYS A 23 -10.52 8.23 -1.01
C CYS A 23 -11.53 8.44 -2.15
N GLY A 24 -12.81 8.16 -1.92
CA GLY A 24 -13.87 8.30 -2.92
C GLY A 24 -14.18 7.01 -3.68
N ASP A 25 -15.33 7.02 -4.36
CA ASP A 25 -15.81 5.84 -5.10
C ASP A 25 -14.88 5.44 -6.23
N GLU A 26 -14.24 6.41 -6.89
CA GLU A 26 -13.28 6.16 -7.96
C GLU A 26 -12.06 5.36 -7.48
N ALA A 27 -11.61 5.60 -6.24
CA ALA A 27 -10.51 4.82 -5.67
C ALA A 27 -10.89 3.35 -5.42
N ARG A 28 -12.18 3.06 -5.22
CA ARG A 28 -12.65 1.69 -5.06
C ARG A 28 -12.65 0.88 -6.35
N GLU A 29 -12.59 1.53 -7.51
CA GLU A 29 -12.55 0.85 -8.81
C GLU A 29 -11.29 -0.03 -8.99
N ILE A 30 -10.23 0.21 -8.19
CA ILE A 30 -9.04 -0.64 -8.22
C ILE A 30 -9.25 -1.99 -7.51
N ILE A 31 -10.25 -2.12 -6.64
CA ILE A 31 -10.42 -3.30 -5.78
C ILE A 31 -10.50 -4.61 -6.58
N PRO A 32 -11.30 -4.72 -7.67
CA PRO A 32 -11.32 -5.94 -8.48
C PRO A 32 -9.97 -6.27 -9.12
N ASN A 33 -9.21 -5.24 -9.53
CA ASN A 33 -7.89 -5.42 -10.13
C ASN A 33 -6.87 -5.89 -9.10
N VAL A 34 -6.88 -5.30 -7.90
CA VAL A 34 -6.04 -5.74 -6.78
C VAL A 34 -6.39 -7.17 -6.39
N LEU A 35 -7.67 -7.52 -6.26
CA LEU A 35 -8.11 -8.88 -5.98
C LEU A 35 -7.55 -9.88 -7.01
N GLY A 36 -7.69 -9.58 -8.30
CA GLY A 36 -7.12 -10.40 -9.38
C GLY A 36 -5.60 -10.50 -9.35
N LEU A 37 -4.90 -9.42 -8.98
CA LEU A 37 -3.46 -9.41 -8.76
C LEU A 37 -3.08 -10.37 -7.62
N LEU A 38 -3.73 -10.27 -6.47
CA LEU A 38 -3.42 -11.10 -5.30
C LEU A 38 -3.68 -12.59 -5.58
N GLN A 39 -4.77 -12.93 -6.28
CA GLN A 39 -5.07 -14.30 -6.69
C GLN A 39 -3.95 -14.89 -7.57
N ARG A 40 -3.50 -14.14 -8.57
CA ARG A 40 -2.42 -14.59 -9.47
C ARG A 40 -1.09 -14.75 -8.74
N GLU A 41 -0.73 -13.77 -7.93
CA GLU A 41 0.54 -13.78 -7.23
C GLU A 41 0.57 -14.86 -6.13
N GLN A 42 -0.53 -15.07 -5.42
CA GLN A 42 -0.65 -16.17 -4.46
C GLN A 42 -0.52 -17.54 -5.14
N ALA A 43 -1.17 -17.73 -6.29
CA ALA A 43 -1.04 -18.97 -7.06
C ALA A 43 0.38 -19.19 -7.60
N ALA A 44 1.13 -18.11 -7.85
CA ALA A 44 2.54 -18.15 -8.25
C ALA A 44 3.51 -18.35 -7.07
N GLY A 45 3.02 -18.40 -5.84
CA GLY A 45 3.83 -18.58 -4.63
C GLY A 45 4.50 -17.31 -4.11
N SER A 46 4.01 -16.13 -4.53
CA SER A 46 4.46 -14.84 -4.02
C SER A 46 3.99 -14.62 -2.58
N GLU A 47 4.79 -13.91 -1.79
CA GLU A 47 4.40 -13.44 -0.47
C GLU A 47 3.52 -12.18 -0.60
N ILE A 48 2.44 -12.11 0.18
CA ILE A 48 1.56 -10.94 0.24
C ILE A 48 1.70 -10.29 1.62
N LEU A 49 2.07 -9.02 1.65
CA LEU A 49 2.18 -8.21 2.87
C LEU A 49 1.22 -7.02 2.79
N PHE A 50 0.36 -6.88 3.78
CA PHE A 50 -0.53 -5.73 3.95
C PHE A 50 0.18 -4.67 4.78
N ILE A 51 0.41 -3.52 4.17
CA ILE A 51 1.05 -2.37 4.81
C ILE A 51 -0.07 -1.41 5.18
N SER A 52 -0.38 -1.28 6.46
CA SER A 52 -1.62 -0.64 6.91
C SER A 52 -1.35 0.49 7.90
N ASP A 53 -1.96 1.64 7.67
CA ASP A 53 -1.95 2.76 8.61
C ASP A 53 -2.54 2.34 9.95
N HIS A 54 -1.86 2.74 11.02
CA HIS A 54 -2.18 2.31 12.38
C HIS A 54 -1.67 3.35 13.39
N HIS A 55 -2.43 4.42 13.57
CA HIS A 55 -2.02 5.59 14.34
C HIS A 55 -2.37 5.49 15.83
N ALA A 56 -1.55 6.10 16.66
CA ALA A 56 -1.95 6.42 18.04
C ALA A 56 -3.04 7.52 18.02
N PRO A 57 -3.92 7.60 19.04
CA PRO A 57 -4.98 8.61 19.06
C PRO A 57 -4.49 10.07 19.05
N ASP A 58 -3.25 10.30 19.44
CA ASP A 58 -2.57 11.61 19.53
C ASP A 58 -1.45 11.75 18.49
N ASP A 59 -1.49 11.01 17.40
CA ASP A 59 -0.46 11.04 16.38
C ASP A 59 -0.31 12.45 15.78
N LEU A 60 0.94 12.91 15.65
CA LEU A 60 1.27 14.23 15.12
C LEU A 60 0.87 14.40 13.64
N GLU A 61 0.67 13.32 12.90
CA GLU A 61 0.19 13.38 11.52
C GLU A 61 -1.22 14.01 11.43
N PHE A 62 -1.99 13.95 12.51
CA PHE A 62 -3.31 14.59 12.60
C PHE A 62 -3.27 16.13 12.64
N GLN A 63 -2.08 16.73 12.66
CA GLN A 63 -1.91 18.16 12.41
C GLN A 63 -1.97 18.51 10.91
N VAL A 64 -1.77 17.53 10.03
CA VAL A 64 -1.78 17.68 8.57
C VAL A 64 -3.05 17.07 7.97
N PHE A 65 -3.44 15.89 8.44
CA PHE A 65 -4.62 15.15 7.99
C PHE A 65 -5.67 15.05 9.09
N PRO A 66 -6.96 14.88 8.76
CA PRO A 66 -7.96 14.50 9.74
C PRO A 66 -7.59 13.21 10.47
N VAL A 67 -8.12 13.02 11.68
CA VAL A 67 -7.95 11.79 12.45
C VAL A 67 -8.44 10.59 11.63
N HIS A 68 -7.61 9.57 11.47
CA HIS A 68 -7.88 8.38 10.65
C HIS A 68 -7.10 7.17 11.16
N CYS A 69 -7.54 5.99 10.80
CA CYS A 69 -6.88 4.70 11.05
C CYS A 69 -6.33 4.56 12.47
N VAL A 70 -7.11 5.00 13.47
CA VAL A 70 -6.69 4.96 14.88
C VAL A 70 -6.67 3.52 15.39
N LYS A 71 -5.60 3.16 16.07
CA LYS A 71 -5.43 1.85 16.70
C LYS A 71 -6.61 1.53 17.63
N GLY A 72 -7.15 0.32 17.48
CA GLY A 72 -8.29 -0.15 18.27
C GLY A 72 -9.65 0.21 17.69
N THR A 73 -9.71 0.93 16.57
CA THR A 73 -10.92 1.11 15.76
C THR A 73 -10.94 0.09 14.62
N GLU A 74 -12.00 0.10 13.79
CA GLU A 74 -12.07 -0.77 12.62
C GLU A 74 -11.34 -0.20 11.40
N GLU A 75 -11.02 1.09 11.39
CA GLU A 75 -10.43 1.77 10.24
C GLU A 75 -9.11 1.16 9.74
N PRO A 76 -8.17 0.69 10.61
CA PRO A 76 -6.95 0.01 10.18
C PRO A 76 -7.16 -1.38 9.57
N ASN A 77 -8.35 -1.96 9.69
CA ASN A 77 -8.61 -3.31 9.19
C ASN A 77 -8.66 -3.32 7.66
N VAL A 78 -8.11 -4.36 7.07
CA VAL A 78 -8.18 -4.59 5.61
C VAL A 78 -9.66 -4.68 5.20
N ILE A 79 -9.98 -4.14 4.03
CA ILE A 79 -11.36 -4.18 3.49
C ILE A 79 -11.85 -5.61 3.30
N PRO A 80 -13.17 -5.86 3.44
CA PRO A 80 -13.74 -7.21 3.36
C PRO A 80 -13.39 -7.96 2.07
N GLU A 81 -13.30 -7.26 0.94
CA GLU A 81 -13.00 -7.85 -0.37
C GLU A 81 -11.62 -8.52 -0.43
N LEU A 82 -10.68 -8.12 0.43
CA LEU A 82 -9.32 -8.66 0.48
C LEU A 82 -9.00 -9.44 1.76
N GLU A 83 -9.96 -9.53 2.69
CA GLU A 83 -9.76 -10.14 4.01
C GLU A 83 -9.31 -11.62 3.93
N SER A 84 -9.74 -12.34 2.89
CA SER A 84 -9.36 -13.76 2.68
C SER A 84 -7.85 -13.96 2.46
N PHE A 85 -7.09 -12.91 2.11
CA PHE A 85 -5.64 -12.96 1.96
C PHE A 85 -4.90 -12.59 3.24
N VAL A 86 -5.61 -12.09 4.25
CA VAL A 86 -5.00 -11.73 5.54
C VAL A 86 -4.72 -12.99 6.34
N THR A 87 -3.49 -13.10 6.83
CA THR A 87 -3.05 -14.22 7.67
C THR A 87 -2.37 -13.68 8.93
N THR A 88 -2.20 -14.55 9.92
CA THR A 88 -1.42 -14.19 11.12
C THR A 88 0.00 -13.85 10.71
N GLY A 89 0.36 -12.57 10.85
CA GLY A 89 1.75 -12.11 10.65
C GLY A 89 2.03 -11.47 9.29
N ASN A 90 1.07 -11.40 8.33
CA ASN A 90 1.30 -10.70 7.06
C ASN A 90 0.80 -9.25 7.01
N VAL A 91 0.33 -8.72 8.14
CA VAL A 91 0.00 -7.30 8.29
C VAL A 91 1.17 -6.58 8.95
N VAL A 92 1.64 -5.52 8.32
CA VAL A 92 2.72 -4.64 8.79
C VAL A 92 2.09 -3.29 9.15
N PRO A 93 1.85 -2.99 10.42
CA PRO A 93 1.32 -1.70 10.84
C PRO A 93 2.38 -0.62 10.68
N LYS A 94 1.97 0.52 10.13
CA LYS A 94 2.81 1.73 9.99
C LYS A 94 2.06 2.96 10.51
N ASN A 95 2.78 4.03 10.79
CA ASN A 95 2.20 5.31 11.20
C ASN A 95 2.81 6.50 10.45
N ARG A 96 3.41 6.26 9.30
CA ARG A 96 3.88 7.28 8.36
C ARG A 96 3.70 6.76 6.94
N TYR A 97 3.95 7.59 5.94
CA TYR A 97 3.68 7.28 4.54
C TYR A 97 4.40 6.05 4.03
N SER A 98 5.70 5.93 4.32
CA SER A 98 6.48 4.79 3.88
C SER A 98 6.26 3.56 4.77
N GLY A 99 6.00 2.41 4.15
CA GLY A 99 5.95 1.12 4.82
C GLY A 99 7.25 0.69 5.48
N PHE A 100 8.37 1.35 5.15
CA PHE A 100 9.68 1.04 5.76
C PHE A 100 9.95 1.84 7.04
N PHE A 101 9.21 2.93 7.27
CA PHE A 101 9.49 3.81 8.40
C PHE A 101 9.02 3.19 9.73
N ASN A 102 9.96 2.92 10.62
CA ASN A 102 9.73 2.31 11.95
C ASN A 102 8.92 0.99 11.92
N THR A 103 9.10 0.18 10.86
CA THR A 103 8.49 -1.14 10.72
C THR A 103 9.57 -2.23 10.55
N ASP A 104 9.15 -3.47 10.53
CA ASP A 104 10.03 -4.60 10.22
C ASP A 104 10.06 -4.98 8.73
N LEU A 105 9.47 -4.17 7.84
CA LEU A 105 9.36 -4.47 6.41
C LEU A 105 10.71 -4.74 5.76
N ALA A 106 11.72 -3.90 6.03
CA ALA A 106 13.06 -4.11 5.47
C ALA A 106 13.63 -5.48 5.86
N LYS A 107 13.51 -5.86 7.14
CA LYS A 107 13.97 -7.15 7.63
C LYS A 107 13.25 -8.33 6.96
N ARG A 108 11.94 -8.20 6.72
CA ARG A 108 11.15 -9.24 6.02
C ARG A 108 11.63 -9.41 4.59
N LEU A 109 11.80 -8.31 3.85
CA LEU A 109 12.27 -8.32 2.47
C LEU A 109 13.70 -8.84 2.35
N ASP A 110 14.57 -8.50 3.28
CA ASP A 110 15.96 -9.03 3.34
C ASP A 110 15.98 -10.56 3.58
N ALA A 111 15.00 -11.07 4.33
CA ALA A 111 14.87 -12.50 4.57
C ALA A 111 14.28 -13.25 3.37
N SER A 112 13.24 -12.70 2.73
CA SER A 112 12.56 -13.33 1.58
C SER A 112 13.34 -13.19 0.28
N LYS A 113 14.16 -12.14 0.12
CA LYS A 113 14.97 -11.84 -1.08
C LYS A 113 14.13 -11.93 -2.36
N PRO A 114 13.08 -11.11 -2.51
CA PRO A 114 12.17 -11.22 -3.63
C PRO A 114 12.88 -10.96 -4.96
N GLU A 115 12.41 -11.59 -6.03
CA GLU A 115 12.84 -11.26 -7.39
C GLU A 115 12.45 -9.82 -7.74
N LYS A 116 11.22 -9.43 -7.42
CA LYS A 116 10.73 -8.06 -7.48
C LYS A 116 9.68 -7.81 -6.41
N ILE A 117 9.46 -6.55 -6.10
CA ILE A 117 8.35 -6.07 -5.28
C ILE A 117 7.26 -5.54 -6.21
N ILE A 118 6.01 -5.97 -6.01
CA ILE A 118 4.84 -5.42 -6.69
C ILE A 118 4.10 -4.55 -5.67
N VAL A 119 3.89 -3.28 -5.99
CA VAL A 119 3.22 -2.33 -5.09
C VAL A 119 1.86 -1.97 -5.64
N CYS A 120 0.81 -2.11 -4.82
CA CYS A 120 -0.56 -1.75 -5.15
C CYS A 120 -1.25 -1.06 -3.95
N GLY A 121 -2.38 -0.43 -4.16
CA GLY A 121 -3.19 0.21 -3.12
C GLY A 121 -3.23 1.74 -3.20
N VAL A 122 -3.38 2.40 -2.07
CA VAL A 122 -3.61 3.85 -1.96
C VAL A 122 -2.66 4.53 -0.96
N CYS A 123 -2.36 5.83 -1.07
CA CYS A 123 -2.62 6.67 -2.24
C CYS A 123 -1.39 6.68 -3.14
N THR A 124 -1.59 6.74 -4.45
CA THR A 124 -0.51 6.67 -5.46
C THR A 124 0.63 7.65 -5.20
N ASP A 125 0.31 8.88 -4.85
CA ASP A 125 1.24 10.01 -4.63
C ASP A 125 1.72 10.14 -3.18
N ILE A 126 1.22 9.32 -2.27
CA ILE A 126 1.54 9.38 -0.84
C ILE A 126 2.21 8.06 -0.42
N CYS A 127 1.45 7.14 0.17
CA CYS A 127 2.04 5.92 0.76
C CYS A 127 2.65 4.99 -0.29
N VAL A 128 2.03 4.84 -1.47
CA VAL A 128 2.58 4.08 -2.60
C VAL A 128 3.89 4.68 -3.08
N LEU A 129 3.92 6.01 -3.31
CA LEU A 129 5.11 6.74 -3.76
C LEU A 129 6.26 6.59 -2.76
N HIS A 130 6.01 6.90 -1.48
CA HIS A 130 7.08 6.90 -0.46
C HIS A 130 7.59 5.49 -0.16
N THR A 131 6.71 4.49 -0.15
CA THR A 131 7.13 3.09 0.01
C THR A 131 7.96 2.62 -1.18
N THR A 132 7.55 2.99 -2.41
CA THR A 132 8.32 2.67 -3.62
C THR A 132 9.68 3.37 -3.62
N ALA A 133 9.74 4.63 -3.20
CA ALA A 133 11.00 5.37 -3.10
C ALA A 133 11.99 4.69 -2.15
N ASP A 134 11.51 4.29 -0.97
CA ASP A 134 12.33 3.58 0.01
C ASP A 134 12.77 2.19 -0.48
N ALA A 135 11.90 1.47 -1.21
CA ALA A 135 12.27 0.20 -1.83
C ALA A 135 13.35 0.39 -2.91
N ARG A 136 13.21 1.41 -3.76
CA ARG A 136 14.19 1.73 -4.80
C ARG A 136 15.53 2.21 -4.22
N ASN A 137 15.52 2.97 -3.14
CA ASN A 137 16.73 3.37 -2.40
C ASN A 137 17.47 2.18 -1.76
N ARG A 138 16.84 1.02 -1.69
CA ARG A 138 17.40 -0.26 -1.24
C ARG A 138 17.68 -1.23 -2.39
N ASP A 139 17.69 -0.72 -3.62
CA ASP A 139 17.99 -1.46 -4.85
C ASP A 139 17.00 -2.58 -5.22
N TYR A 140 15.81 -2.64 -4.58
CA TYR A 140 14.78 -3.58 -5.01
C TYR A 140 14.23 -3.21 -6.40
N GLN A 141 14.00 -4.21 -7.23
CA GLN A 141 13.19 -4.05 -8.44
C GLN A 141 11.72 -3.85 -8.02
N VAL A 142 11.08 -2.79 -8.50
CA VAL A 142 9.70 -2.47 -8.15
C VAL A 142 8.84 -2.36 -9.40
N GLU A 143 7.67 -3.00 -9.37
CA GLU A 143 6.62 -2.91 -10.38
C GLU A 143 5.35 -2.32 -9.76
N VAL A 144 4.73 -1.38 -10.46
CA VAL A 144 3.48 -0.72 -10.03
C VAL A 144 2.46 -0.85 -11.14
N PRO A 145 1.46 -1.75 -11.00
CA PRO A 145 0.36 -1.84 -11.97
C PRO A 145 -0.56 -0.62 -11.84
N THR A 146 -0.74 0.13 -12.93
CA THR A 146 -1.49 1.39 -12.93
C THR A 146 -2.95 1.23 -12.53
N ASN A 147 -3.55 0.10 -12.89
CA ASN A 147 -4.94 -0.22 -12.55
C ASN A 147 -5.13 -0.77 -11.12
N CYS A 148 -4.04 -0.88 -10.35
CA CYS A 148 -4.05 -1.35 -8.96
C CYS A 148 -3.67 -0.27 -7.96
N VAL A 149 -3.57 0.99 -8.38
CA VAL A 149 -3.27 2.14 -7.51
C VAL A 149 -4.23 3.30 -7.78
N ALA A 150 -4.57 4.04 -6.74
CA ALA A 150 -5.46 5.21 -6.82
C ALA A 150 -5.11 6.25 -5.76
N THR A 151 -5.64 7.45 -5.89
CA THR A 151 -5.54 8.54 -4.91
C THR A 151 -6.74 9.47 -5.01
N PHE A 152 -6.81 10.47 -4.12
CA PHE A 152 -7.87 11.49 -4.06
C PHE A 152 -7.91 12.41 -5.29
N ASP A 153 -6.76 12.72 -5.85
CA ASP A 153 -6.58 13.73 -6.90
C ASP A 153 -6.04 13.09 -8.18
N PRO A 154 -6.80 13.16 -9.30
CA PRO A 154 -6.36 12.60 -10.59
C PRO A 154 -5.07 13.24 -11.13
N GLY A 155 -4.84 14.52 -10.85
CA GLY A 155 -3.61 15.21 -11.25
C GLY A 155 -2.39 14.70 -10.48
N ALA A 156 -2.53 14.53 -9.17
CA ALA A 156 -1.52 13.94 -8.31
C ALA A 156 -1.23 12.48 -8.72
N HIS A 157 -2.26 11.71 -9.06
CA HIS A 157 -2.10 10.34 -9.58
C HIS A 157 -1.22 10.30 -10.82
N THR A 158 -1.56 11.09 -11.83
CA THR A 158 -0.81 11.14 -13.09
C THR A 158 0.64 11.57 -12.88
N TRP A 159 0.85 12.61 -12.06
CA TRP A 159 2.19 13.09 -11.71
C TRP A 159 2.99 11.98 -10.99
N ALA A 160 2.40 11.32 -10.01
CA ALA A 160 3.07 10.29 -9.23
C ALA A 160 3.49 9.09 -10.09
N LEU A 161 2.64 8.60 -10.99
CA LEU A 161 2.99 7.54 -11.93
C LEU A 161 4.20 7.91 -12.79
N GLY A 162 4.22 9.15 -13.29
CA GLY A 162 5.36 9.67 -14.04
C GLY A 162 6.64 9.76 -13.20
N HIS A 163 6.53 10.17 -11.94
CA HIS A 163 7.65 10.26 -11.00
C HIS A 163 8.20 8.88 -10.62
N LEU A 164 7.31 7.93 -10.31
CA LEU A 164 7.65 6.53 -10.04
C LEU A 164 8.49 5.94 -11.17
N GLN A 165 8.08 6.18 -12.42
CA GLN A 165 8.76 5.63 -13.59
C GLN A 165 10.06 6.36 -13.90
N LYS A 166 10.03 7.69 -14.02
CA LYS A 166 11.15 8.49 -14.58
C LYS A 166 12.24 8.76 -13.56
N ILE A 167 11.88 8.96 -12.29
CA ILE A 167 12.82 9.36 -11.23
C ILE A 167 13.20 8.16 -10.37
N LEU A 168 12.21 7.37 -9.91
CA LEU A 168 12.49 6.24 -9.04
C LEU A 168 12.87 4.97 -9.82
N GLY A 169 12.65 4.93 -11.13
CA GLY A 169 12.99 3.78 -11.95
C GLY A 169 12.15 2.54 -11.64
N ALA A 170 10.95 2.73 -11.10
CA ALA A 170 9.99 1.66 -10.97
C ALA A 170 9.38 1.32 -12.34
N LYS A 171 9.06 0.06 -12.56
CA LYS A 171 8.33 -0.38 -13.74
C LYS A 171 6.84 -0.12 -13.55
N VAL A 172 6.32 0.91 -14.20
CA VAL A 172 4.89 1.24 -14.20
C VAL A 172 4.23 0.53 -15.40
N VAL A 173 3.22 -0.30 -15.16
CA VAL A 173 2.59 -1.20 -16.16
C VAL A 173 1.07 -1.09 -16.17
#